data_b74bc98a54574dee0809dd7b573c3db2
#
_entry.id   b74bc98a54574dee0809dd7b573c3db2
#
_cell.length_a   1.000
_cell.length_b   1.000
_cell.length_c   1.000
_cell.angle_alpha   90.00
_cell.angle_beta   90.00
_cell.angle_gamma   90.00
#
_symmetry.space_group_name_H-M   'P 1'
#
loop_
_entity.id
_entity.type
_entity.pdbx_description
1 polymer ?
#
loop_
_entity_poly.entity_id
_entity_poly.type
_entity_poly.pdbx_seq_one_letter_code
_entity_poly.pdbx_strand_id
1 'polypeptide(L)'
;YGGVNAGLMHSVAQACHDAGAKVVGVVPEVFSYRTDEVCDEVILTADLNERKGKMIEIGDVFVVLPGGIGTIDEWVSTLSDIMVREKVDANADRPIVVVNHRGMYDGMIAQLAATNDSPFARGKRVDRSIAVADIEQLLQTLTHVSTKV
;
A
#
# COMPACT_ATOMS: atom_id res chain seq x y z
N TYR A 1 -2.66 -8.41 0.21
CA TYR A 1 -3.70 -7.40 0.43
C TYR A 1 -4.43 -7.61 1.75
N GLY A 2 -5.43 -6.75 2.05
CA GLY A 2 -6.20 -6.78 3.29
C GLY A 2 -7.11 -8.00 3.52
N GLY A 3 -7.17 -8.95 2.59
CA GLY A 3 -7.78 -10.28 2.76
C GLY A 3 -9.30 -10.33 2.97
N VAL A 4 -10.01 -9.21 2.83
CA VAL A 4 -11.45 -9.14 3.08
C VAL A 4 -12.24 -9.09 1.77
N ASN A 5 -13.30 -9.90 1.68
CA ASN A 5 -14.21 -9.91 0.53
C ASN A 5 -15.07 -8.63 0.52
N ALA A 6 -14.53 -7.56 -0.07
CA ALA A 6 -15.24 -6.29 -0.20
C ALA A 6 -14.70 -5.42 -1.33
N GLY A 7 -15.59 -4.93 -2.19
CA GLY A 7 -15.33 -3.89 -3.19
C GLY A 7 -14.09 -4.12 -4.05
N LEU A 8 -13.25 -3.09 -4.21
CA LEU A 8 -12.02 -3.18 -5.01
C LEU A 8 -11.01 -4.21 -4.48
N MET A 9 -10.98 -4.47 -3.18
CA MET A 9 -10.09 -5.50 -2.60
C MET A 9 -10.36 -6.86 -3.22
N HIS A 10 -11.62 -7.31 -3.20
CA HIS A 10 -12.02 -8.58 -3.82
C HIS A 10 -11.78 -8.57 -5.33
N SER A 11 -12.21 -7.50 -6.02
CA SER A 11 -12.10 -7.43 -7.49
C SER A 11 -10.66 -7.57 -7.98
N VAL A 12 -9.71 -6.92 -7.30
CA VAL A 12 -8.29 -7.01 -7.66
C VAL A 12 -7.72 -8.38 -7.29
N ALA A 13 -8.05 -8.90 -6.10
CA ALA A 13 -7.62 -10.23 -5.66
C ALA A 13 -8.11 -11.33 -6.62
N GLN A 14 -9.37 -11.29 -7.00
CA GLN A 14 -9.93 -12.23 -7.97
C GLN A 14 -9.22 -12.15 -9.33
N ALA A 15 -9.01 -10.94 -9.86
CA ALA A 15 -8.32 -10.77 -11.13
C ALA A 15 -6.86 -11.27 -11.09
N CYS A 16 -6.16 -11.07 -9.99
CA CYS A 16 -4.81 -11.60 -9.79
C CYS A 16 -4.81 -13.13 -9.71
N HIS A 17 -5.75 -13.72 -8.98
CA HIS A 17 -5.91 -15.17 -8.88
C HIS A 17 -6.21 -15.79 -10.26
N ASP A 18 -7.15 -15.22 -11.02
CA ASP A 18 -7.52 -15.67 -12.37
C ASP A 18 -6.35 -15.58 -13.37
N ALA A 19 -5.44 -14.62 -13.13
CA ALA A 19 -4.20 -14.49 -13.90
C ALA A 19 -3.07 -15.44 -13.42
N GLY A 20 -3.33 -16.30 -12.43
CA GLY A 20 -2.38 -17.29 -11.91
C GLY A 20 -1.39 -16.75 -10.87
N ALA A 21 -1.61 -15.55 -10.32
CA ALA A 21 -0.82 -15.03 -9.23
C ALA A 21 -1.25 -15.66 -7.89
N LYS A 22 -0.30 -15.90 -6.98
CA LYS A 22 -0.60 -16.28 -5.61
C LYS A 22 -1.19 -15.10 -4.86
N VAL A 23 -2.39 -15.27 -4.30
CA VAL A 23 -3.10 -14.25 -3.53
C VAL A 23 -2.95 -14.50 -2.04
N VAL A 24 -2.33 -13.56 -1.34
CA VAL A 24 -2.13 -13.61 0.12
C VAL A 24 -2.97 -12.53 0.81
N GLY A 25 -3.87 -12.94 1.69
CA GLY A 25 -4.68 -12.05 2.51
C GLY A 25 -4.09 -11.91 3.92
N VAL A 26 -3.97 -10.68 4.43
CA VAL A 26 -3.58 -10.43 5.82
C VAL A 26 -4.78 -9.88 6.57
N VAL A 27 -5.36 -10.68 7.47
CA VAL A 27 -6.68 -10.45 8.06
C VAL A 27 -6.58 -10.40 9.58
N PRO A 28 -7.03 -9.33 10.24
CA PRO A 28 -7.11 -9.33 11.70
C PRO A 28 -8.26 -10.23 12.17
N GLU A 29 -8.09 -10.91 13.30
CA GLU A 29 -9.05 -11.87 13.83
C GLU A 29 -10.48 -11.31 13.90
N VAL A 30 -10.62 -10.03 14.23
CA VAL A 30 -11.92 -9.34 14.31
C VAL A 30 -12.68 -9.34 12.97
N PHE A 31 -12.00 -9.50 11.84
CA PHE A 31 -12.59 -9.58 10.50
C PHE A 31 -12.47 -10.97 9.86
N SER A 32 -12.04 -12.00 10.59
CA SER A 32 -11.86 -13.35 10.05
C SER A 32 -13.13 -13.93 9.39
N TYR A 33 -14.32 -13.53 9.89
CA TYR A 33 -15.61 -13.92 9.30
C TYR A 33 -15.90 -13.32 7.91
N ARG A 34 -15.06 -12.39 7.44
CA ARG A 34 -15.14 -11.75 6.12
C ARG A 34 -13.94 -12.08 5.23
N THR A 35 -13.14 -13.06 5.61
CA THR A 35 -12.00 -13.49 4.81
C THR A 35 -12.43 -13.82 3.38
N ASP A 36 -11.66 -13.35 2.42
CA ASP A 36 -11.94 -13.56 1.02
C ASP A 36 -11.56 -14.99 0.61
N GLU A 37 -12.50 -15.72 0.00
CA GLU A 37 -12.30 -17.11 -0.43
C GLU A 37 -11.28 -17.24 -1.58
N VAL A 38 -10.96 -16.14 -2.26
CA VAL A 38 -9.98 -16.11 -3.35
C VAL A 38 -8.52 -16.18 -2.84
N CYS A 39 -8.29 -16.04 -1.53
CA CYS A 39 -6.96 -16.13 -0.96
C CYS A 39 -6.41 -17.57 -1.03
N ASP A 40 -5.24 -17.73 -1.67
CA ASP A 40 -4.47 -18.97 -1.61
C ASP A 40 -3.83 -19.18 -0.23
N GLU A 41 -3.55 -18.07 0.46
CA GLU A 41 -2.98 -18.06 1.81
C GLU A 41 -3.60 -16.93 2.63
N VAL A 42 -3.91 -17.22 3.90
CA VAL A 42 -4.43 -16.24 4.86
C VAL A 42 -3.50 -16.16 6.06
N ILE A 43 -3.01 -14.95 6.33
CA ILE A 43 -2.23 -14.64 7.53
C ILE A 43 -3.15 -13.94 8.51
N LEU A 44 -3.46 -14.61 9.63
CA LEU A 44 -4.25 -14.01 10.71
C LEU A 44 -3.35 -13.16 11.62
N THR A 45 -3.88 -12.04 12.06
CA THR A 45 -3.19 -11.11 12.97
C THR A 45 -4.10 -10.73 14.13
N ALA A 46 -3.52 -10.39 15.28
CA ALA A 46 -4.30 -10.09 16.47
C ALA A 46 -5.10 -8.78 16.32
N ASP A 47 -4.52 -7.79 15.64
CA ASP A 47 -5.14 -6.49 15.45
C ASP A 47 -4.74 -5.80 14.13
N LEU A 48 -5.27 -4.59 13.91
CA LEU A 48 -5.00 -3.78 12.72
C LEU A 48 -3.53 -3.29 12.64
N ASN A 49 -2.84 -3.12 13.75
CA ASN A 49 -1.46 -2.66 13.76
C ASN A 49 -0.52 -3.80 13.36
N GLU A 50 -0.73 -5.00 13.91
CA GLU A 50 0.01 -6.19 13.50
C GLU A 50 -0.24 -6.49 12.01
N ARG A 51 -1.48 -6.37 11.53
CA ARG A 51 -1.83 -6.51 10.12
C ARG A 51 -1.00 -5.56 9.23
N LYS A 52 -0.98 -4.26 9.55
CA LYS A 52 -0.19 -3.28 8.81
C LYS A 52 1.30 -3.63 8.83
N GLY A 53 1.83 -3.96 10.00
CA GLY A 53 3.22 -4.39 10.15
C GLY A 53 3.55 -5.60 9.27
N LYS A 54 2.65 -6.60 9.25
CA LYS A 54 2.84 -7.80 8.43
C LYS A 54 2.76 -7.52 6.93
N MET A 55 1.81 -6.71 6.49
CA MET A 55 1.72 -6.28 5.08
C MET A 55 2.99 -5.52 4.65
N ILE A 56 3.51 -4.63 5.51
CA ILE A 56 4.74 -3.90 5.24
C ILE A 56 5.96 -4.84 5.23
N GLU A 57 6.00 -5.84 6.10
CA GLU A 57 7.10 -6.81 6.16
C GLU A 57 7.25 -7.60 4.86
N ILE A 58 6.13 -8.09 4.31
CA ILE A 58 6.13 -8.99 3.14
C ILE A 58 6.04 -8.29 1.79
N GLY A 59 5.74 -6.99 1.77
CA GLY A 59 5.56 -6.23 0.52
C GLY A 59 6.87 -5.65 0.00
N ASP A 60 7.17 -5.84 -1.28
CA ASP A 60 8.31 -5.21 -1.98
C ASP A 60 7.89 -3.92 -2.68
N VAL A 61 6.66 -3.88 -3.18
CA VAL A 61 6.03 -2.71 -3.83
C VAL A 61 4.63 -2.54 -3.27
N PHE A 62 4.24 -1.31 -2.96
CA PHE A 62 2.93 -1.00 -2.41
C PHE A 62 2.07 -0.25 -3.43
N VAL A 63 0.87 -0.75 -3.66
CA VAL A 63 -0.11 -0.11 -4.55
C VAL A 63 -1.29 0.37 -3.71
N VAL A 64 -1.49 1.68 -3.71
CA VAL A 64 -2.62 2.34 -3.04
C VAL A 64 -3.73 2.56 -4.07
N LEU A 65 -4.79 1.79 -3.96
CA LEU A 65 -5.98 1.92 -4.80
C LEU A 65 -6.96 2.96 -4.24
N PRO A 66 -7.93 3.45 -5.02
CA PRO A 66 -9.02 4.26 -4.51
C PRO A 66 -9.71 3.58 -3.31
N GLY A 67 -9.74 4.27 -2.16
CA GLY A 67 -10.27 3.70 -0.92
C GLY A 67 -10.55 4.76 0.14
N GLY A 68 -11.08 4.33 1.28
CA GLY A 68 -11.45 5.19 2.39
C GLY A 68 -10.32 5.41 3.41
N ILE A 69 -10.74 5.73 4.64
CA ILE A 69 -9.82 6.05 5.75
C ILE A 69 -8.84 4.90 6.07
N GLY A 70 -9.27 3.64 5.95
CA GLY A 70 -8.39 2.48 6.16
C GLY A 70 -7.24 2.43 5.16
N THR A 71 -7.50 2.76 3.89
CA THR A 71 -6.47 2.84 2.85
C THR A 71 -5.49 3.99 3.11
N ILE A 72 -5.99 5.14 3.57
CA ILE A 72 -5.14 6.28 3.94
C ILE A 72 -4.27 5.91 5.15
N ASP A 73 -4.81 5.25 6.15
CA ASP A 73 -4.07 4.78 7.33
C ASP A 73 -2.95 3.80 6.93
N GLU A 74 -3.23 2.83 6.07
CA GLU A 74 -2.23 1.89 5.56
C GLU A 74 -1.14 2.62 4.74
N TRP A 75 -1.52 3.55 3.86
CA TRP A 75 -0.56 4.33 3.08
C TRP A 75 0.38 5.16 3.96
N VAL A 76 -0.17 5.93 4.90
CA VAL A 76 0.65 6.77 5.80
C VAL A 76 1.51 5.90 6.73
N SER A 77 0.99 4.78 7.22
CA SER A 77 1.76 3.83 8.03
C SER A 77 2.95 3.26 7.25
N THR A 78 2.74 2.90 5.97
CA THR A 78 3.81 2.42 5.09
C THR A 78 4.87 3.49 4.83
N LEU A 79 4.46 4.73 4.53
CA LEU A 79 5.38 5.86 4.39
C LEU A 79 6.23 6.06 5.65
N SER A 80 5.58 6.06 6.80
CA SER A 80 6.26 6.24 8.10
C SER A 80 7.25 5.13 8.39
N ASP A 81 6.89 3.87 8.13
CA ASP A 81 7.76 2.71 8.34
C ASP A 81 9.00 2.78 7.45
N ILE A 82 8.83 3.05 6.15
CA ILE A 82 9.95 3.20 5.21
C ILE A 82 10.90 4.31 5.67
N MET A 83 10.38 5.46 6.06
CA MET A 83 11.18 6.58 6.56
C MET A 83 12.00 6.24 7.81
N VAL A 84 11.49 5.34 8.66
CA VAL A 84 12.22 4.87 9.84
C VAL A 84 13.29 3.83 9.46
N ARG A 85 12.94 2.86 8.62
CA ARG A 85 13.85 1.78 8.19
C ARG A 85 15.06 2.31 7.44
N GLU A 86 14.91 3.32 6.59
CA GLU A 86 16.02 3.95 5.87
C GLU A 86 17.10 4.57 6.77
N LYS A 87 16.80 4.83 8.04
CA LYS A 87 17.81 5.31 8.98
C LYS A 87 18.83 4.23 9.35
N VAL A 88 18.46 2.98 9.19
CA VAL A 88 19.28 1.82 9.56
C VAL A 88 19.69 0.98 8.34
N ASP A 89 18.94 1.06 7.24
CA ASP A 89 19.20 0.37 5.99
C ASP A 89 18.89 1.27 4.80
N ALA A 90 19.90 1.70 4.07
CA ALA A 90 19.75 2.55 2.89
C ALA A 90 18.98 1.87 1.73
N ASN A 91 18.87 0.53 1.76
CA ASN A 91 18.13 -0.25 0.75
C ASN A 91 16.67 -0.51 1.17
N ALA A 92 16.22 0.04 2.29
CA ALA A 92 14.83 -0.12 2.76
C ALA A 92 13.80 0.71 1.96
N ASP A 93 14.24 1.49 0.95
CA ASP A 93 13.35 2.28 0.08
C ASP A 93 12.56 1.34 -0.82
N ARG A 94 11.26 1.24 -0.54
CA ARG A 94 10.31 0.43 -1.33
C ARG A 94 9.29 1.34 -2.01
N PRO A 95 9.02 1.12 -3.32
CA PRO A 95 8.11 1.97 -4.07
C PRO A 95 6.68 1.93 -3.52
N ILE A 96 6.05 3.11 -3.41
CA ILE A 96 4.62 3.26 -3.14
C ILE A 96 4.00 3.94 -4.35
N VAL A 97 3.08 3.27 -5.04
CA VAL A 97 2.37 3.81 -6.20
C VAL A 97 0.92 4.06 -5.85
N VAL A 98 0.46 5.29 -6.00
CA VAL A 98 -0.88 5.75 -5.62
C VAL A 98 -1.72 6.00 -6.86
N VAL A 99 -2.79 5.23 -7.03
CA VAL A 99 -3.77 5.46 -8.09
C VAL A 99 -4.70 6.61 -7.69
N ASN A 100 -4.33 7.81 -8.12
CA ASN A 100 -5.06 9.05 -7.85
C ASN A 100 -6.22 9.24 -8.84
N HIS A 101 -7.11 8.27 -8.92
CA HIS A 101 -8.23 8.30 -9.86
C HIS A 101 -9.12 9.53 -9.63
N ARG A 102 -9.27 10.36 -10.66
CA ARG A 102 -10.06 11.61 -10.65
C ARG A 102 -9.69 12.59 -9.52
N GLY A 103 -8.43 12.61 -9.10
CA GLY A 103 -7.96 13.52 -8.05
C GLY A 103 -8.42 13.17 -6.64
N MET A 104 -8.85 11.93 -6.39
CA MET A 104 -9.37 11.50 -5.09
C MET A 104 -8.40 11.77 -3.93
N TYR A 105 -7.11 11.69 -4.20
CA TYR A 105 -6.04 11.88 -3.21
C TYR A 105 -5.31 13.21 -3.33
N ASP A 106 -5.77 14.16 -4.16
CA ASP A 106 -5.10 15.46 -4.37
C ASP A 106 -4.82 16.19 -3.06
N GLY A 107 -5.79 16.24 -2.15
CA GLY A 107 -5.63 16.89 -0.85
C GLY A 107 -4.56 16.22 0.02
N MET A 108 -4.50 14.89 0.02
CA MET A 108 -3.50 14.14 0.78
C MET A 108 -2.10 14.31 0.18
N ILE A 109 -1.98 14.24 -1.15
CA ILE A 109 -0.73 14.46 -1.87
C ILE A 109 -0.21 15.86 -1.60
N ALA A 110 -1.07 16.89 -1.69
CA ALA A 110 -0.71 18.26 -1.39
C ALA A 110 -0.27 18.44 0.08
N GLN A 111 -0.94 17.79 1.03
CA GLN A 111 -0.56 17.84 2.44
C GLN A 111 0.80 17.18 2.69
N LEU A 112 1.07 16.03 2.09
CA LEU A 112 2.37 15.37 2.19
C LEU A 112 3.49 16.22 1.58
N ALA A 113 3.25 16.82 0.41
CA ALA A 113 4.20 17.74 -0.23
C ALA A 113 4.48 18.96 0.65
N ALA A 114 3.45 19.61 1.19
CA ALA A 114 3.60 20.74 2.11
C ALA A 114 4.37 20.37 3.39
N THR A 115 4.28 19.11 3.83
CA THR A 115 5.03 18.63 4.99
C THR A 115 6.54 18.60 4.72
N ASN A 116 6.98 18.37 3.49
CA ASN A 116 8.40 18.38 3.12
C ASN A 116 9.05 19.75 3.34
N ASP A 117 8.30 20.82 3.08
CA ASP A 117 8.75 22.22 3.22
C ASP A 117 8.62 22.74 4.66
N SER A 118 8.04 21.94 5.54
CA SER A 118 7.81 22.30 6.92
C SER A 118 9.10 22.28 7.73
N PRO A 119 9.34 23.24 8.65
CA PRO A 119 10.47 23.21 9.56
C PRO A 119 10.45 22.00 10.51
N PHE A 120 9.32 21.29 10.60
CA PHE A 120 9.15 20.06 11.39
C PHE A 120 9.58 18.79 10.63
N ALA A 121 9.74 18.83 9.32
CA ALA A 121 10.05 17.66 8.48
C ALA A 121 11.52 17.18 8.58
N ARG A 122 12.38 17.86 9.32
CA ARG A 122 13.80 17.51 9.56
C ARG A 122 14.58 17.09 8.30
N GLY A 123 14.27 17.71 7.16
CA GLY A 123 15.05 17.57 5.91
C GLY A 123 14.89 16.24 5.16
N LYS A 124 13.88 15.42 5.47
CA LYS A 124 13.61 14.18 4.74
C LYS A 124 12.32 14.29 3.92
N ARG A 125 12.36 13.77 2.69
CA ARG A 125 11.17 13.70 1.84
C ARG A 125 10.15 12.76 2.49
N VAL A 126 9.01 13.34 2.88
CA VAL A 126 7.84 12.60 3.35
C VAL A 126 7.02 12.11 2.15
N ASP A 127 7.09 12.86 1.04
CA ASP A 127 6.41 12.54 -0.20
C ASP A 127 7.29 11.63 -1.07
N ARG A 128 7.12 10.33 -0.93
CA ARG A 128 7.81 9.30 -1.71
C ARG A 128 6.88 8.51 -2.61
N SER A 129 5.60 8.84 -2.54
CA SER A 129 4.60 8.15 -3.32
C SER A 129 4.61 8.63 -4.76
N ILE A 130 4.54 7.70 -5.69
CA ILE A 130 4.41 7.96 -7.12
C ILE A 130 2.92 8.01 -7.43
N ALA A 131 2.38 9.19 -7.67
CA ALA A 131 0.98 9.34 -8.05
C ALA A 131 0.80 9.05 -9.54
N VAL A 132 -0.18 8.19 -9.87
CA VAL A 132 -0.59 7.86 -11.24
C VAL A 132 -2.09 8.11 -11.41
N ALA A 133 -2.50 8.54 -12.59
CA ALA A 133 -3.90 8.93 -12.82
C ALA A 133 -4.84 7.73 -13.07
N ASP A 134 -4.30 6.64 -13.61
CA ASP A 134 -5.07 5.49 -14.09
C ASP A 134 -4.27 4.19 -14.05
N ILE A 135 -4.92 3.10 -14.46
CA ILE A 135 -4.33 1.75 -14.47
C ILE A 135 -3.22 1.60 -15.52
N GLU A 136 -3.30 2.29 -16.64
CA GLU A 136 -2.27 2.23 -17.67
C GLU A 136 -0.95 2.79 -17.14
N GLN A 137 -0.98 3.94 -16.50
CA GLN A 137 0.18 4.55 -15.84
C GLN A 137 0.68 3.69 -14.67
N LEU A 138 -0.24 3.06 -13.92
CA LEU A 138 0.13 2.10 -12.87
C LEU A 138 0.97 0.97 -13.43
N LEU A 139 0.51 0.30 -14.48
CA LEU A 139 1.22 -0.84 -15.09
C LEU A 139 2.60 -0.44 -15.64
N GLN A 140 2.68 0.71 -16.31
CA GLN A 140 3.96 1.27 -16.77
C GLN A 140 4.93 1.52 -15.61
N THR A 141 4.42 2.11 -14.51
CA THR A 141 5.22 2.39 -13.32
C THR A 141 5.70 1.11 -12.66
N LEU A 142 4.82 0.12 -12.48
CA LEU A 142 5.17 -1.17 -11.88
C LEU A 142 6.25 -1.91 -12.68
N THR A 143 6.19 -1.87 -14.00
CA THR A 143 7.23 -2.45 -14.87
C THR A 143 8.59 -1.81 -14.60
N HIS A 144 8.64 -0.48 -14.43
CA HIS A 144 9.88 0.24 -14.14
C HIS A 144 10.44 -0.01 -12.74
N VAL A 145 9.59 -0.11 -11.72
CA VAL A 145 10.04 -0.31 -10.34
C VAL A 145 10.44 -1.76 -10.08
N SER A 146 9.77 -2.74 -10.69
CA SER A 146 10.10 -4.17 -10.54
C SER A 146 11.47 -4.55 -11.15
N THR A 147 12.02 -3.74 -12.06
CA THR A 147 13.37 -3.96 -12.62
C THR A 147 14.48 -3.44 -11.72
N LYS A 148 14.16 -2.77 -10.61
CA LYS A 148 15.12 -2.18 -9.66
C LYS A 148 15.18 -2.92 -8.33
N VAL A 149 14.25 -3.84 -8.10
CA VAL A 149 14.20 -4.75 -6.96
C VAL A 149 14.73 -6.12 -7.40
#